data_e6a1b63799b7d096f4818461bc07f503
#
_entry.id   e6a1b63799b7d096f4818461bc07f503
#
_cell.length_a   1.000
_cell.length_b   1.000
_cell.length_c   1.000
_cell.angle_alpha   90.00
_cell.angle_beta   90.00
_cell.angle_gamma   90.00
#
_symmetry.space_group_name_H-M   'P 1'
#
loop_
_entity.id
_entity.type
_entity.pdbx_description
1 polymer ?
#
loop_
_entity_poly.entity_id
_entity_poly.type
_entity_poly.pdbx_seq_one_letter_code
_entity_poly.pdbx_strand_id
1 'polypeptide(L)'
;KVGETTAEKIKIAVGAVIPQLDEEPEPFLVRGPNLMTGHPVEALIPYQEIAHCLDKSIARLESSIQQVLEQTPPELYSDIVENGIFLSGGGALLRGLDKRFTEKMNIQFHVAEDPLRAVARGTCIALKNTENYSFLMR
;
A
#
# COMPACT_ATOMS: atom_id res chain seq x y z
N LYS A 1 7.96 18.58 -15.35
CA LYS A 1 7.19 18.83 -14.13
C LYS A 1 5.75 18.33 -14.30
N VAL A 2 5.23 17.63 -13.32
CA VAL A 2 3.84 17.15 -13.29
C VAL A 2 3.13 17.70 -12.06
N GLY A 3 1.81 17.89 -12.15
CA GLY A 3 0.97 18.29 -11.03
C GLY A 3 0.56 17.08 -10.16
N GLU A 4 0.02 17.34 -8.96
CA GLU A 4 -0.42 16.31 -8.02
C GLU A 4 -1.42 15.32 -8.64
N THR A 5 -2.40 15.81 -9.38
CA THR A 5 -3.39 14.94 -10.05
C THR A 5 -2.75 13.98 -11.04
N THR A 6 -1.71 14.42 -11.76
CA THR A 6 -0.97 13.56 -12.68
C THR A 6 -0.10 12.55 -11.91
N ALA A 7 0.54 12.99 -10.83
CA ALA A 7 1.32 12.10 -9.96
C ALA A 7 0.44 11.00 -9.34
N GLU A 8 -0.79 11.33 -8.92
CA GLU A 8 -1.75 10.34 -8.43
C GLU A 8 -2.16 9.34 -9.53
N LYS A 9 -2.39 9.79 -10.75
CA LYS A 9 -2.68 8.90 -11.89
C LYS A 9 -1.52 7.95 -12.19
N ILE A 10 -0.28 8.45 -12.13
CA ILE A 10 0.93 7.62 -12.30
C ILE A 10 0.99 6.56 -11.19
N LYS A 11 0.80 6.97 -9.93
CA LYS A 11 0.79 6.06 -8.79
C LYS A 11 -0.25 4.95 -8.94
N ILE A 12 -1.46 5.26 -9.38
CA ILE A 12 -2.53 4.27 -9.59
C ILE A 12 -2.18 3.33 -10.74
N ALA A 13 -1.64 3.85 -11.85
CA ALA A 13 -1.36 3.05 -13.04
C ALA A 13 -0.12 2.13 -12.88
N VAL A 14 0.98 2.69 -12.38
CA VAL A 14 2.29 2.00 -12.32
C VAL A 14 2.90 1.95 -10.92
N GLY A 15 2.11 2.23 -9.86
CA GLY A 15 2.60 2.21 -8.49
C GLY A 15 3.02 0.81 -8.05
N ALA A 16 4.28 0.69 -7.66
CA ALA A 16 4.89 -0.52 -7.13
C ALA A 16 5.89 -0.17 -6.02
N VAL A 17 6.23 -1.13 -5.18
CA VAL A 17 7.18 -0.94 -4.07
C VAL A 17 8.33 -1.95 -4.09
N ILE A 18 8.35 -2.83 -5.07
CA ILE A 18 9.44 -3.78 -5.33
C ILE A 18 9.95 -3.62 -6.77
N PRO A 19 11.24 -3.87 -7.01
CA PRO A 19 11.86 -3.67 -8.32
C PRO A 19 11.51 -4.74 -9.36
N GLN A 20 11.00 -5.89 -8.93
CA GLN A 20 10.62 -7.00 -9.79
C GLN A 20 9.20 -7.45 -9.47
N LEU A 21 8.33 -7.39 -10.45
CA LEU A 21 6.95 -7.85 -10.39
C LEU A 21 6.79 -9.08 -11.29
N ASP A 22 5.89 -9.99 -10.92
CA ASP A 22 5.54 -11.14 -11.77
C ASP A 22 4.78 -10.70 -13.02
N GLU A 23 3.95 -9.65 -12.86
CA GLU A 23 3.21 -8.99 -13.94
C GLU A 23 3.60 -7.51 -13.96
N GLU A 24 4.35 -7.12 -14.99
CA GLU A 24 4.79 -5.75 -15.13
C GLU A 24 3.69 -4.88 -15.78
N PRO A 25 3.31 -3.74 -15.16
CA PRO A 25 2.40 -2.81 -15.79
C PRO A 25 3.09 -2.08 -16.96
N GLU A 26 2.30 -1.72 -17.97
CA GLU A 26 2.79 -0.88 -19.05
C GLU A 26 3.27 0.48 -18.52
N PRO A 27 4.40 1.02 -19.03
CA PRO A 27 4.90 2.32 -18.61
C PRO A 27 3.86 3.43 -18.85
N PHE A 28 3.73 4.35 -17.92
CA PHE A 28 2.78 5.46 -18.01
C PHE A 28 3.36 6.62 -18.82
N LEU A 29 2.66 7.02 -19.90
CA LEU A 29 3.06 8.16 -20.72
C LEU A 29 2.66 9.48 -20.03
N VAL A 30 3.66 10.30 -19.72
CA VAL A 30 3.51 11.63 -19.14
C VAL A 30 3.88 12.71 -20.15
N ARG A 31 3.07 13.77 -20.16
CA ARG A 31 3.34 14.99 -20.92
C ARG A 31 3.49 16.17 -19.98
N GLY A 32 4.51 16.97 -20.18
CA GLY A 32 4.72 18.14 -19.34
C GLY A 32 5.86 19.02 -19.82
N PRO A 33 6.02 20.23 -19.24
CA PRO A 33 7.13 21.10 -19.58
C PRO A 33 8.44 20.57 -19.02
N ASN A 34 9.49 20.57 -19.84
CA ASN A 34 10.85 20.36 -19.39
C ASN A 34 11.29 21.55 -18.53
N LEU A 35 11.84 21.28 -17.35
CA LEU A 35 12.23 22.32 -16.40
C LEU A 35 13.42 23.18 -16.87
N MET A 36 14.25 22.62 -17.76
CA MET A 36 15.44 23.31 -18.27
C MET A 36 15.13 24.17 -19.50
N THR A 37 14.31 23.66 -20.42
CA THR A 37 14.07 24.29 -21.72
C THR A 37 12.71 24.95 -21.85
N GLY A 38 11.76 24.64 -20.95
CA GLY A 38 10.36 25.09 -21.02
C GLY A 38 9.53 24.40 -22.12
N HIS A 39 10.16 23.62 -23.01
CA HIS A 39 9.45 22.96 -24.10
C HIS A 39 8.61 21.76 -23.61
N PRO A 40 7.49 21.46 -24.28
CA PRO A 40 6.72 20.25 -23.97
C PRO A 40 7.55 19.00 -24.30
N VAL A 41 7.53 18.03 -23.36
CA VAL A 41 8.23 16.76 -23.47
C VAL A 41 7.28 15.64 -23.09
N GLU A 42 7.39 14.52 -23.78
CA GLU A 42 6.78 13.25 -23.43
C GLU A 42 7.83 12.32 -22.79
N ALA A 43 7.46 11.64 -21.73
CA ALA A 43 8.31 10.66 -21.05
C ALA A 43 7.48 9.44 -20.66
N LEU A 44 8.05 8.25 -20.81
CA LEU A 44 7.51 7.00 -20.30
C LEU A 44 8.05 6.77 -18.89
N ILE A 45 7.16 6.58 -17.95
CA ILE A 45 7.51 6.32 -16.56
C ILE A 45 7.27 4.82 -16.28
N PRO A 46 8.32 4.03 -16.14
CA PRO A 46 8.21 2.63 -15.77
C PRO A 46 7.95 2.50 -14.25
N TYR A 47 7.36 1.39 -13.82
CA TYR A 47 7.05 1.13 -12.42
C TYR A 47 8.30 1.10 -11.51
N GLN A 48 9.46 0.72 -12.04
CA GLN A 48 10.72 0.68 -11.30
C GLN A 48 11.14 2.05 -10.77
N GLU A 49 10.91 3.12 -11.56
CA GLU A 49 11.16 4.49 -11.11
C GLU A 49 10.25 4.86 -9.94
N ILE A 50 8.98 4.44 -10.00
CA ILE A 50 8.04 4.70 -8.91
C ILE A 50 8.41 3.88 -7.66
N ALA A 51 8.81 2.62 -7.82
CA ALA A 51 9.27 1.79 -6.71
C ALA A 51 10.48 2.44 -5.99
N HIS A 52 11.43 2.97 -6.76
CA HIS A 52 12.57 3.69 -6.21
C HIS A 52 12.16 4.98 -5.49
N CYS A 53 11.25 5.77 -6.07
CA CYS A 53 10.74 7.00 -5.44
C CYS A 53 9.99 6.73 -4.13
N LEU A 54 9.26 5.64 -4.04
CA LEU A 54 8.47 5.28 -2.86
C LEU A 54 9.31 4.60 -1.75
N ASP A 55 10.48 4.08 -2.07
CA ASP A 55 11.29 3.25 -1.17
C ASP A 55 11.49 3.88 0.22
N LYS A 56 11.88 5.14 0.29
CA LYS A 56 12.06 5.85 1.57
C LYS A 56 10.78 5.98 2.39
N SER A 57 9.64 6.14 1.73
CA SER A 57 8.34 6.24 2.41
C SER A 57 7.89 4.89 2.93
N ILE A 58 8.08 3.84 2.14
CA ILE A 58 7.76 2.46 2.54
C ILE A 58 8.68 2.00 3.67
N ALA A 59 9.97 2.30 3.62
CA ALA A 59 10.89 1.98 4.71
C ALA A 59 10.49 2.61 6.07
N ARG A 60 9.87 3.79 6.04
CA ARG A 60 9.30 4.41 7.26
C ARG A 60 8.10 3.62 7.79
N LEU A 61 7.23 3.15 6.89
CA LEU A 61 6.11 2.28 7.28
C LEU A 61 6.61 0.96 7.86
N GLU A 62 7.61 0.33 7.24
CA GLU A 62 8.25 -0.88 7.75
C GLU A 62 8.75 -0.68 9.18
N SER A 63 9.49 0.40 9.44
CA SER A 63 9.97 0.72 10.78
C SER A 63 8.85 0.94 11.79
N SER A 64 7.75 1.59 11.37
CA SER A 64 6.60 1.82 12.25
C SER A 64 5.88 0.51 12.59
N ILE A 65 5.70 -0.37 11.61
CA ILE A 65 5.11 -1.70 11.83
C ILE A 65 5.98 -2.51 12.79
N GLN A 66 7.30 -2.53 12.57
CA GLN A 66 8.23 -3.24 13.42
C GLN A 66 8.16 -2.74 14.88
N GLN A 67 8.12 -1.42 15.10
CA GLN A 67 7.96 -0.86 16.43
C GLN A 67 6.67 -1.33 17.13
N VAL A 68 5.57 -1.40 16.40
CA VAL A 68 4.29 -1.89 16.96
C VAL A 68 4.41 -3.37 17.33
N LEU A 69 5.00 -4.18 16.46
CA LEU A 69 5.20 -5.61 16.70
C LEU A 69 6.10 -5.86 17.92
N GLU A 70 7.16 -5.08 18.09
CA GLU A 70 8.08 -5.17 19.25
C GLU A 70 7.40 -4.80 20.59
N GLN A 71 6.36 -3.95 20.55
CA GLN A 71 5.58 -3.55 21.73
C GLN A 71 4.36 -4.45 21.97
N THR A 72 4.09 -5.40 21.08
CA THR A 72 2.94 -6.29 21.17
C THR A 72 3.22 -7.41 22.20
N PRO A 73 2.30 -7.67 23.14
CA PRO A 73 2.41 -8.78 24.08
C PRO A 73 2.58 -10.13 23.37
N PRO A 74 3.38 -11.07 23.94
CA PRO A 74 3.70 -12.34 23.28
C PRO A 74 2.48 -13.18 22.85
N GLU A 75 1.41 -13.16 23.63
CA GLU A 75 0.16 -13.87 23.33
C GLU A 75 -0.48 -13.34 22.05
N LEU A 76 -0.60 -12.01 21.93
CA LEU A 76 -1.15 -11.35 20.74
C LEU A 76 -0.20 -11.47 19.54
N TYR A 77 1.11 -11.49 19.79
CA TYR A 77 2.09 -11.68 18.71
C TYR A 77 1.94 -13.07 18.07
N SER A 78 1.69 -14.11 18.87
CA SER A 78 1.41 -15.45 18.36
C SER A 78 0.18 -15.47 17.43
N ASP A 79 -0.89 -14.80 17.82
CA ASP A 79 -2.10 -14.68 17.00
C ASP A 79 -1.83 -13.93 15.68
N ILE A 80 -0.99 -12.88 15.71
CA ILE A 80 -0.59 -12.14 14.51
C ILE A 80 0.22 -13.03 13.57
N VAL A 81 1.13 -13.84 14.09
CA VAL A 81 1.94 -14.77 13.26
C VAL A 81 1.07 -15.83 12.61
N GLU A 82 0.07 -16.34 13.32
CA GLU A 82 -0.84 -17.38 12.84
C GLU A 82 -1.83 -16.84 11.79
N ASN A 83 -2.44 -15.67 12.05
CA ASN A 83 -3.51 -15.11 11.22
C ASN A 83 -3.02 -14.13 10.14
N GLY A 84 -1.80 -13.62 10.27
CA GLY A 84 -1.26 -12.60 9.39
C GLY A 84 -1.80 -11.19 9.67
N ILE A 85 -1.37 -10.24 8.85
CA ILE A 85 -1.75 -8.83 8.93
C ILE A 85 -2.52 -8.45 7.67
N PHE A 86 -3.69 -7.83 7.84
CA PHE A 86 -4.53 -7.40 6.72
C PHE A 86 -4.26 -5.93 6.34
N LEU A 87 -4.00 -5.71 5.05
CA LEU A 87 -3.81 -4.38 4.47
C LEU A 87 -5.13 -3.89 3.88
N SER A 88 -5.53 -2.68 4.23
CA SER A 88 -6.72 -2.01 3.70
C SER A 88 -6.42 -0.57 3.28
N GLY A 89 -7.36 0.04 2.57
CA GLY A 89 -7.20 1.38 2.01
C GLY A 89 -6.46 1.39 0.66
N GLY A 90 -6.37 2.57 0.05
CA GLY A 90 -5.77 2.74 -1.28
C GLY A 90 -4.28 2.40 -1.36
N GLY A 91 -3.56 2.56 -0.25
CA GLY A 91 -2.14 2.19 -0.16
C GLY A 91 -1.89 0.69 -0.33
N ALA A 92 -2.84 -0.15 0.10
CA ALA A 92 -2.75 -1.60 -0.06
C ALA A 92 -2.74 -2.07 -1.53
N LEU A 93 -3.17 -1.19 -2.46
CA LEU A 93 -3.18 -1.47 -3.90
C LEU A 93 -1.81 -1.23 -4.57
N LEU A 94 -0.81 -0.73 -3.86
CA LEU A 94 0.54 -0.65 -4.39
C LEU A 94 1.10 -2.06 -4.65
N ARG A 95 1.53 -2.30 -5.89
CA ARG A 95 1.99 -3.63 -6.32
C ARG A 95 3.21 -4.07 -5.52
N GLY A 96 3.12 -5.28 -4.98
CA GLY A 96 4.21 -5.91 -4.21
C GLY A 96 4.34 -5.42 -2.77
N LEU A 97 3.38 -4.64 -2.24
CA LEU A 97 3.45 -4.15 -0.86
C LEU A 97 3.31 -5.29 0.16
N ASP A 98 2.40 -6.22 -0.09
CA ASP A 98 2.19 -7.43 0.68
C ASP A 98 3.45 -8.33 0.69
N LYS A 99 4.03 -8.56 -0.49
CA LYS A 99 5.28 -9.33 -0.63
C LYS A 99 6.42 -8.69 0.14
N ARG A 100 6.64 -7.39 -0.05
CA ARG A 100 7.72 -6.65 0.59
C ARG A 100 7.61 -6.68 2.13
N PHE A 101 6.40 -6.45 2.66
CA PHE A 101 6.18 -6.51 4.10
C PHE A 101 6.30 -7.93 4.65
N THR A 102 5.79 -8.93 3.93
CA THR A 102 5.93 -10.36 4.31
C THR A 102 7.40 -10.76 4.38
N GLU A 103 8.21 -10.42 3.39
CA GLU A 103 9.65 -10.70 3.38
C GLU A 103 10.39 -9.97 4.51
N LYS A 104 10.03 -8.71 4.77
CA LYS A 104 10.70 -7.88 5.76
C LYS A 104 10.40 -8.27 7.20
N MET A 105 9.15 -8.64 7.49
CA MET A 105 8.67 -8.93 8.85
C MET A 105 8.62 -10.42 9.16
N ASN A 106 8.74 -11.28 8.15
CA ASN A 106 8.53 -12.73 8.25
C ASN A 106 7.15 -13.09 8.85
N ILE A 107 6.15 -12.26 8.57
CA ILE A 107 4.75 -12.45 8.93
C ILE A 107 3.94 -12.28 7.64
N GLN A 108 2.92 -13.11 7.42
CA GLN A 108 2.10 -13.02 6.23
C GLN A 108 1.27 -11.73 6.20
N PHE A 109 1.36 -10.98 5.11
CA PHE A 109 0.51 -9.81 4.84
C PHE A 109 -0.50 -10.14 3.75
N HIS A 110 -1.76 -9.80 3.98
CA HIS A 110 -2.88 -10.05 3.08
C HIS A 110 -3.51 -8.73 2.65
N VAL A 111 -3.70 -8.54 1.36
CA VAL A 111 -4.53 -7.42 0.88
C VAL A 111 -6.00 -7.81 1.01
N ALA A 112 -6.81 -6.96 1.64
CA ALA A 112 -8.24 -7.20 1.76
C ALA A 112 -8.91 -7.31 0.38
N GLU A 113 -9.97 -8.10 0.25
CA GLU A 113 -10.68 -8.36 -1.02
C GLU A 113 -11.12 -7.07 -1.74
N ASP A 114 -11.61 -6.07 -1.00
CA ASP A 114 -11.92 -4.72 -1.51
C ASP A 114 -11.29 -3.71 -0.55
N PRO A 115 -9.98 -3.42 -0.69
CA PRO A 115 -9.26 -2.68 0.33
C PRO A 115 -9.78 -1.24 0.50
N LEU A 116 -10.33 -0.63 -0.55
CA LEU A 116 -10.90 0.72 -0.50
C LEU A 116 -12.19 0.77 0.32
N ARG A 117 -12.96 -0.30 0.36
CA ARG A 117 -14.25 -0.38 1.06
C ARG A 117 -14.22 -1.28 2.29
N ALA A 118 -13.10 -1.90 2.60
CA ALA A 118 -12.99 -2.88 3.68
C ALA A 118 -13.49 -2.33 5.04
N VAL A 119 -13.11 -1.09 5.38
CA VAL A 119 -13.54 -0.44 6.63
C VAL A 119 -15.05 -0.19 6.63
N ALA A 120 -15.62 0.33 5.54
CA ALA A 120 -17.06 0.59 5.43
C ALA A 120 -17.87 -0.72 5.48
N ARG A 121 -17.38 -1.78 4.81
CA ARG A 121 -18.00 -3.12 4.86
C ARG A 121 -17.97 -3.68 6.29
N GLY A 122 -16.82 -3.60 6.97
CA GLY A 122 -16.67 -4.05 8.35
C GLY A 122 -17.61 -3.33 9.29
N THR A 123 -17.70 -2.00 9.20
CA THR A 123 -18.65 -1.20 9.97
C THR A 123 -20.09 -1.60 9.71
N CYS A 124 -20.45 -1.84 8.45
CA CYS A 124 -21.79 -2.29 8.07
C CYS A 124 -22.12 -3.67 8.67
N ILE A 125 -21.17 -4.60 8.67
CA ILE A 125 -21.33 -5.93 9.29
C ILE A 125 -21.53 -5.79 10.80
N ALA A 126 -20.72 -4.98 11.46
CA ALA A 126 -20.82 -4.73 12.89
C ALA A 126 -22.19 -4.13 13.28
N LEU A 127 -22.67 -3.14 12.52
CA LEU A 127 -23.99 -2.52 12.73
C LEU A 127 -25.17 -3.49 12.53
N LYS A 128 -25.05 -4.43 11.59
CA LYS A 128 -26.08 -5.46 11.35
C LYS A 128 -26.09 -6.55 12.42
N ASN A 129 -25.00 -6.73 13.14
CA ASN A 129 -24.80 -7.78 14.14
C ASN A 129 -24.36 -7.18 15.48
N THR A 130 -25.07 -6.19 15.96
CA THR A 130 -24.73 -5.42 17.18
C THR A 130 -24.53 -6.28 18.42
N GLU A 131 -25.26 -7.38 18.54
CA GLU A 131 -25.14 -8.32 19.65
C GLU A 131 -23.74 -8.97 19.72
N ASN A 132 -23.18 -9.33 18.56
CA ASN A 132 -21.86 -9.95 18.45
C ASN A 132 -20.70 -8.94 18.54
N TYR A 133 -20.95 -7.68 18.22
CA TYR A 133 -19.95 -6.61 18.16
C TYR A 133 -20.21 -5.47 19.15
N SER A 134 -20.88 -5.75 20.27
CA SER A 134 -21.25 -4.75 21.30
C SER A 134 -20.02 -4.01 21.87
N PHE A 135 -18.84 -4.66 21.88
CA PHE A 135 -17.59 -4.07 22.34
C PHE A 135 -17.07 -2.93 21.45
N LEU A 136 -17.53 -2.81 20.17
CA LEU A 136 -17.18 -1.71 19.26
C LEU A 136 -18.06 -0.47 19.46
N MET A 137 -19.10 -0.54 20.29
CA MET A 137 -20.08 0.53 20.50
C MET A 137 -19.86 1.34 21.79
N ARG A 138 -18.68 1.24 22.38
CA ARG A 138 -18.30 1.98 23.60
C ARG A 138 -17.55 3.25 23.28
#